data_05f1a7b28bed6c3b8791558b805d4201
#
_entry.id   05f1a7b28bed6c3b8791558b805d4201
#
_cell.length_a   1.000
_cell.length_b   1.000
_cell.length_c   1.000
_cell.angle_alpha   90.00
_cell.angle_beta   90.00
_cell.angle_gamma   90.00
#
_symmetry.space_group_name_H-M   'P 1'
#
loop_
_entity.id
_entity.type
_entity.pdbx_description
1 polymer ?
#
loop_
_entity_poly.entity_id
_entity_poly.type
_entity_poly.pdbx_seq_one_letter_code
_entity_poly.pdbx_strand_id
1 'polypeptide(L)' 'MGKDDLLKILQTLLKTDAPFNFLLDLKKEDLEKLVVTVRDRVEGCNKD' A
#
# COMPACT_ATOMS: atom_id res chain seq x y z
N MET A 1 11.70 5.46 -1.95
CA MET A 1 11.16 4.11 -1.81
C MET A 1 10.86 3.50 -3.15
N GLY A 2 11.21 2.24 -3.30
CA GLY A 2 10.89 1.53 -4.51
C GLY A 2 9.52 0.89 -4.45
N LYS A 3 9.07 0.37 -5.58
CA LYS A 3 7.78 -0.30 -5.63
C LYS A 3 7.73 -1.51 -4.72
N ASP A 4 8.85 -2.23 -4.62
CA ASP A 4 8.89 -3.40 -3.74
C ASP A 4 8.63 -3.01 -2.29
N ASP A 5 9.18 -1.89 -1.87
CA ASP A 5 8.96 -1.42 -0.51
C ASP A 5 7.49 -1.07 -0.30
N LEU A 6 6.88 -0.44 -1.29
CA LEU A 6 5.47 -0.08 -1.19
C LEU A 6 4.60 -1.33 -1.09
N LEU A 7 4.93 -2.36 -1.84
CA LEU A 7 4.19 -3.61 -1.77
C LEU A 7 4.32 -4.26 -0.40
N LYS A 8 5.50 -4.22 0.17
CA LYS A 8 5.71 -4.78 1.51
C LYS A 8 4.89 -4.01 2.54
N ILE A 9 4.82 -2.71 2.40
CA ILE A 9 4.00 -1.91 3.31
C ILE A 9 2.55 -2.31 3.20
N LEU A 10 2.05 -2.49 1.99
CA LEU A 10 0.68 -2.92 1.79
C LEU A 10 0.41 -4.27 2.42
N GLN A 11 1.32 -5.21 2.23
CA GLN A 11 1.16 -6.53 2.83
C GLN A 11 1.08 -6.44 4.34
N THR A 12 1.92 -5.61 4.92
CA THR A 12 1.93 -5.43 6.36
C THR A 12 0.65 -4.77 6.86
N LEU A 13 0.22 -3.73 6.16
CA LEU A 13 -0.98 -3.01 6.57
C LEU A 13 -2.23 -3.88 6.50
N LEU A 14 -2.32 -4.69 5.47
CA LEU A 14 -3.47 -5.55 5.27
C LEU A 14 -3.30 -6.90 5.96
N LYS A 15 -2.15 -7.12 6.58
CA LYS A 15 -1.86 -8.37 7.30
C LYS A 15 -2.10 -9.57 6.40
N THR A 16 -1.55 -9.51 5.21
CA THR A 16 -1.70 -10.59 4.26
C THR A 16 -0.38 -10.81 3.56
N ASP A 17 -0.16 -12.03 3.10
CA ASP A 17 1.01 -12.32 2.31
C ASP A 17 0.63 -12.54 0.85
N ALA A 18 -0.52 -12.07 0.46
CA ALA A 18 -0.96 -12.17 -0.92
C ALA A 18 0.03 -11.49 -1.85
N PRO A 19 0.30 -12.07 -3.02
CA PRO A 19 1.23 -11.45 -3.95
C PRO A 19 0.57 -10.25 -4.62
N PHE A 20 1.19 -9.11 -4.49
CA PHE A 20 0.70 -7.90 -5.14
C PHE A 20 1.53 -7.58 -6.37
N ASN A 21 2.10 -8.60 -7.01
CA ASN A 21 2.95 -8.37 -8.17
C ASN A 21 2.21 -7.63 -9.28
N PHE A 22 0.91 -7.85 -9.37
CA PHE A 22 0.14 -7.15 -10.39
C PHE A 22 0.16 -5.64 -10.19
N LEU A 23 0.42 -5.19 -8.98
CA LEU A 23 0.49 -3.76 -8.71
C LEU A 23 1.77 -3.14 -9.25
N LEU A 24 2.76 -3.95 -9.58
CA LEU A 24 3.98 -3.43 -10.17
C LEU A 24 3.74 -2.83 -11.55
N ASP A 25 2.62 -3.17 -12.18
CA ASP A 25 2.27 -2.57 -13.45
C ASP A 25 1.82 -1.13 -13.29
N LEU A 26 1.49 -0.73 -12.08
CA LEU A 26 1.09 0.64 -11.84
C LEU A 26 2.30 1.55 -11.73
N LYS A 27 2.06 2.83 -11.95
CA LYS A 27 3.12 3.80 -11.77
C LYS A 27 3.43 3.93 -10.29
N LYS A 28 4.66 4.32 -9.99
CA LYS A 28 5.06 4.50 -8.60
C LYS A 28 4.15 5.49 -7.90
N GLU A 29 3.77 6.55 -8.59
CA GLU A 29 2.89 7.56 -8.00
C GLU A 29 1.55 6.96 -7.61
N ASP A 30 1.02 6.09 -8.45
CA ASP A 30 -0.25 5.44 -8.15
C ASP A 30 -0.12 4.51 -6.96
N LEU A 31 1.00 3.80 -6.88
CA LEU A 31 1.24 2.92 -5.74
C LEU A 31 1.36 3.72 -4.46
N GLU A 32 2.03 4.86 -4.52
CA GLU A 32 2.17 5.70 -3.33
C GLU A 32 0.80 6.18 -2.85
N LYS A 33 -0.04 6.57 -3.77
CA LYS A 33 -1.39 7.00 -3.40
C LYS A 33 -2.18 5.85 -2.79
N LEU A 34 -2.01 4.67 -3.35
CA LEU A 34 -2.70 3.50 -2.83
C LEU A 34 -2.24 3.20 -1.41
N VAL A 35 -0.94 3.23 -1.19
CA VAL A 35 -0.38 2.98 0.13
C VAL A 35 -0.91 3.99 1.14
N VAL A 36 -0.90 5.26 0.78
CA VAL A 36 -1.38 6.31 1.67
C VAL A 36 -2.86 6.09 1.98
N THR A 37 -3.65 5.77 0.98
CA THR A 37 -5.08 5.57 1.16
C THR A 37 -5.35 4.39 2.10
N VAL A 38 -4.66 3.28 1.87
CA VAL A 38 -4.85 2.09 2.70
C VAL A 38 -4.39 2.36 4.12
N ARG A 39 -3.23 2.99 4.24
CA ARG A 39 -2.68 3.29 5.55
C ARG A 39 -3.63 4.20 6.35
N ASP A 40 -4.18 5.18 5.67
CA ASP A 40 -5.10 6.11 6.30
C ASP A 40 -6.32 5.38 6.84
N ARG A 41 -6.83 4.42 6.07
CA ARG A 41 -7.98 3.64 6.48
C ARG A 41 -7.66 2.70 7.62
N VAL A 42 -6.47 2.16 7.61
CA VAL A 42 -6.09 1.17 8.62
C VAL A 42 -5.69 1.84 9.92
N GLU A 43 -4.97 2.95 9.83
CA GLU A 43 -4.42 3.58 11.03
C GLU A 43 -5.11 4.85 11.42
N GLY A 44 -5.40 5.68 10.44
CA GLY A 44 -5.81 7.01 10.76
C GLY A 44 -7.26 7.28 10.65
N CYS A 45 -8.02 6.29 10.50
CA CYS A 45 -9.41 6.52 10.21
C CYS A 45 -10.10 7.30 11.27
N ASN A 46 -9.43 7.66 12.26
CA ASN A 46 -10.09 8.40 13.20
C ASN A 46 -10.07 9.75 12.94
N LYS A 47 -9.94 10.14 12.34
CA LYS A 47 -10.13 11.31 12.34
C LYS A 47 -11.09 11.82 12.15
N ASP A 48 -11.60 11.83 12.23
CA ASP A 48 -12.43 12.33 12.11
C ASP A 48 -13.00 12.44 12.19
#